data_e4209e246a23bb9d8c3a75f87d078ad5
#
_entry.id   e4209e246a23bb9d8c3a75f87d078ad5
#
_cell.length_a   1.000
_cell.length_b   1.000
_cell.length_c   1.000
_cell.angle_alpha   90.00
_cell.angle_beta   90.00
_cell.angle_gamma   90.00
#
_symmetry.space_group_name_H-M   'P 1'
#
loop_
_entity.id
_entity.type
_entity.pdbx_description
1 polymer ?
#
loop_
_entity_poly.entity_id
_entity_poly.type
_entity_poly.pdbx_seq_one_letter_code
_entity_poly.pdbx_strand_id
1 'polypeptide(L)'
;RVPANQIIDLPPGEVFVHRNVANLIHYNDMNALSVIQYAVDVLKVEHIVIVGHYGCGGVRASITGGDNGMVDYWLHTLRELYNLHYDELKDLPLDEQVDRMCELNVRSQVQKLARTKILQRAWERGQKLEVHGWVYGLFCTERKDPVAPPHDTSAAVARCGLVRTHDFKAWERLPDL
;
A
#
# COMPACT_ATOMS: atom_id res chain seq x y z
N ARG A 1 -13.29 -8.53 -3.73
CA ARG A 1 -11.98 -7.98 -4.15
C ARG A 1 -12.10 -7.41 -5.57
N VAL A 2 -11.65 -6.18 -5.77
CA VAL A 2 -11.60 -5.58 -7.10
C VAL A 2 -10.32 -6.03 -7.81
N PRO A 3 -10.36 -6.43 -9.08
CA PRO A 3 -9.16 -6.71 -9.88
C PRO A 3 -8.28 -5.45 -10.01
N ALA A 4 -6.95 -5.63 -9.94
CA ALA A 4 -6.00 -4.52 -10.00
C ALA A 4 -6.13 -3.71 -11.30
N ASN A 5 -6.33 -4.39 -12.43
CA ASN A 5 -6.53 -3.76 -13.73
C ASN A 5 -7.74 -2.80 -13.76
N GLN A 6 -8.81 -3.13 -13.02
CA GLN A 6 -9.99 -2.25 -12.93
C GLN A 6 -9.73 -1.01 -12.06
N ILE A 7 -8.85 -1.14 -11.04
CA ILE A 7 -8.49 -0.01 -10.17
C ILE A 7 -7.65 1.02 -10.94
N ILE A 8 -6.71 0.56 -11.76
CA ILE A 8 -5.76 1.42 -12.48
C ILE A 8 -6.15 1.66 -13.93
N ASP A 9 -7.27 1.09 -14.40
CA ASP A 9 -7.82 1.22 -15.75
C ASP A 9 -6.82 0.84 -16.87
N LEU A 10 -6.09 -0.27 -16.66
CA LEU A 10 -5.14 -0.81 -17.64
C LEU A 10 -5.60 -2.19 -18.15
N PRO A 11 -5.36 -2.51 -19.42
CA PRO A 11 -5.74 -3.79 -20.00
C PRO A 11 -4.93 -4.95 -19.40
N PRO A 12 -5.40 -6.21 -19.58
CA PRO A 12 -4.63 -7.39 -19.23
C PRO A 12 -3.26 -7.41 -19.94
N GLY A 13 -2.22 -7.79 -19.19
CA GLY A 13 -0.83 -7.82 -19.68
C GLY A 13 -0.01 -6.58 -19.35
N GLU A 14 -0.65 -5.45 -19.06
CA GLU A 14 0.04 -4.19 -18.70
C GLU A 14 0.38 -4.08 -17.22
N VAL A 15 -0.15 -5.00 -16.39
CA VAL A 15 0.02 -4.96 -14.95
C VAL A 15 0.55 -6.28 -14.42
N PHE A 16 1.68 -6.23 -13.72
CA PHE A 16 2.22 -7.36 -12.99
C PHE A 16 1.74 -7.30 -11.54
N VAL A 17 0.92 -8.28 -11.11
CA VAL A 17 0.14 -8.19 -9.87
C VAL A 17 0.57 -9.24 -8.86
N HIS A 18 0.83 -8.80 -7.62
CA HIS A 18 0.92 -9.64 -6.44
C HIS A 18 -0.15 -9.25 -5.43
N ARG A 19 -0.71 -10.22 -4.70
CA ARG A 19 -1.79 -9.94 -3.73
C ARG A 19 -1.60 -10.78 -2.47
N ASN A 20 -1.72 -10.12 -1.31
CA ASN A 20 -1.76 -10.77 0.00
C ASN A 20 -2.79 -10.11 0.93
N VAL A 21 -3.01 -10.68 2.10
CA VAL A 21 -3.90 -10.09 3.12
C VAL A 21 -3.28 -8.80 3.63
N ALA A 22 -4.06 -7.71 3.57
CA ALA A 22 -3.68 -6.39 4.06
C ALA A 22 -2.46 -5.76 3.36
N ASN A 23 -2.16 -6.12 2.12
CA ASN A 23 -1.08 -5.53 1.29
C ASN A 23 0.27 -5.37 2.01
N LEU A 24 0.69 -6.38 2.79
CA LEU A 24 1.88 -6.32 3.62
C LEU A 24 3.16 -6.69 2.85
N ILE A 25 4.24 -6.00 3.20
CA ILE A 25 5.61 -6.32 2.80
C ILE A 25 6.35 -6.81 4.04
N HIS A 26 6.67 -8.10 4.07
CA HIS A 26 7.54 -8.68 5.09
C HIS A 26 8.91 -9.00 4.48
N TYR A 27 9.99 -8.67 5.20
CA TYR A 27 11.35 -8.93 4.72
C TYR A 27 11.73 -10.41 4.67
N ASN A 28 10.93 -11.27 5.29
CA ASN A 28 11.06 -12.74 5.25
C ASN A 28 10.01 -13.42 4.36
N ASP A 29 9.15 -12.67 3.66
CA ASP A 29 8.21 -13.21 2.69
C ASP A 29 8.91 -13.36 1.32
N MET A 30 9.51 -14.54 1.12
CA MET A 30 10.22 -14.85 -0.13
C MET A 30 9.29 -14.81 -1.36
N ASN A 31 7.99 -15.05 -1.19
CA ASN A 31 7.04 -14.97 -2.30
C ASN A 31 6.90 -13.52 -2.78
N ALA A 32 6.55 -12.58 -1.89
CA ALA A 32 6.42 -11.17 -2.26
C ALA A 32 7.75 -10.60 -2.77
N LEU A 33 8.86 -10.88 -2.08
CA LEU A 33 10.19 -10.38 -2.48
C LEU A 33 10.64 -10.91 -3.85
N SER A 34 10.35 -12.18 -4.19
CA SER A 34 10.69 -12.75 -5.49
C SER A 34 9.90 -12.09 -6.62
N VAL A 35 8.61 -11.81 -6.39
CA VAL A 35 7.76 -11.09 -7.35
C VAL A 35 8.28 -9.67 -7.57
N ILE A 36 8.61 -8.96 -6.49
CA ILE A 36 9.18 -7.61 -6.56
C ILE A 36 10.52 -7.62 -7.30
N GLN A 37 11.41 -8.55 -6.96
CA GLN A 37 12.70 -8.68 -7.63
C GLN A 37 12.54 -8.93 -9.13
N TYR A 38 11.66 -9.85 -9.52
CA TYR A 38 11.39 -10.14 -10.93
C TYR A 38 10.86 -8.90 -11.67
N ALA A 39 9.91 -8.18 -11.07
CA ALA A 39 9.38 -6.94 -11.63
C ALA A 39 10.48 -5.88 -11.85
N VAL A 40 11.36 -5.70 -10.88
CA VAL A 40 12.41 -4.68 -10.91
C VAL A 40 13.59 -5.08 -11.81
N ASP A 41 14.06 -6.32 -11.69
CA ASP A 41 15.31 -6.74 -12.34
C ASP A 41 15.10 -7.34 -13.74
N VAL A 42 13.96 -7.98 -13.98
CA VAL A 42 13.67 -8.65 -15.27
C VAL A 42 12.72 -7.82 -16.12
N LEU A 43 11.55 -7.47 -15.57
CA LEU A 43 10.54 -6.70 -16.31
C LEU A 43 10.90 -5.21 -16.42
N LYS A 44 11.81 -4.71 -15.59
CA LYS A 44 12.27 -3.31 -15.60
C LYS A 44 11.11 -2.32 -15.45
N VAL A 45 10.15 -2.64 -14.57
CA VAL A 45 9.02 -1.74 -14.33
C VAL A 45 9.50 -0.36 -13.88
N GLU A 46 8.82 0.68 -14.31
CA GLU A 46 9.12 2.06 -13.90
C GLU A 46 8.31 2.47 -12.65
N HIS A 47 7.21 1.77 -12.37
CA HIS A 47 6.32 2.09 -11.26
C HIS A 47 5.95 0.85 -10.47
N ILE A 48 5.98 0.96 -9.13
CA ILE A 48 5.40 -0.02 -8.22
C ILE A 48 4.32 0.68 -7.40
N VAL A 49 3.13 0.10 -7.35
CA VAL A 49 2.01 0.68 -6.61
C VAL A 49 1.58 -0.27 -5.49
N ILE A 50 1.65 0.18 -4.25
CA ILE A 50 1.08 -0.52 -3.10
C ILE A 50 -0.33 -0.01 -2.89
N VAL A 51 -1.30 -0.91 -2.99
CA VAL A 51 -2.72 -0.55 -2.94
C VAL A 51 -3.38 -1.16 -1.72
N GLY A 52 -3.86 -0.32 -0.82
CA GLY A 52 -4.78 -0.66 0.27
C GLY A 52 -6.24 -0.36 -0.09
N HIS A 53 -7.15 -0.69 0.81
CA HIS A 53 -8.55 -0.31 0.67
C HIS A 53 -9.17 0.02 2.02
N TYR A 54 -10.11 0.94 2.04
CA TYR A 54 -10.88 1.27 3.23
C TYR A 54 -11.76 0.09 3.66
N GLY A 55 -12.05 0.00 4.96
CA GLY A 55 -12.84 -1.10 5.53
C GLY A 55 -12.14 -2.47 5.44
N CYS A 56 -10.81 -2.51 5.35
CA CYS A 56 -10.05 -3.76 5.25
C CYS A 56 -10.25 -4.65 6.47
N GLY A 57 -10.77 -5.88 6.27
CA GLY A 57 -11.01 -6.84 7.35
C GLY A 57 -9.73 -7.25 8.10
N GLY A 58 -8.59 -7.36 7.40
CA GLY A 58 -7.31 -7.64 8.04
C GLY A 58 -6.83 -6.49 8.94
N VAL A 59 -7.00 -5.24 8.50
CA VAL A 59 -6.71 -4.06 9.31
C VAL A 59 -7.65 -4.01 10.52
N ARG A 60 -8.95 -4.25 10.33
CA ARG A 60 -9.92 -4.31 11.45
C ARG A 60 -9.53 -5.38 12.47
N ALA A 61 -9.20 -6.58 12.04
CA ALA A 61 -8.78 -7.68 12.92
C ALA A 61 -7.50 -7.32 13.72
N SER A 62 -6.59 -6.56 13.15
CA SER A 62 -5.38 -6.10 13.87
C SER A 62 -5.70 -5.12 15.00
N ILE A 63 -6.79 -4.34 14.89
CA ILE A 63 -7.25 -3.38 15.91
C ILE A 63 -8.10 -4.08 16.97
N THR A 64 -9.11 -4.84 16.53
CA THR A 64 -10.08 -5.44 17.46
C THR A 64 -9.55 -6.66 18.20
N GLY A 65 -8.50 -7.28 17.70
CA GLY A 65 -7.94 -8.51 18.25
C GLY A 65 -8.87 -9.72 18.01
N GLY A 66 -8.78 -10.69 18.91
CA GLY A 66 -9.51 -11.97 18.83
C GLY A 66 -8.61 -13.10 18.35
N ASP A 67 -9.17 -14.31 18.28
CA ASP A 67 -8.48 -15.49 17.74
C ASP A 67 -8.80 -15.67 16.26
N ASN A 68 -7.86 -15.25 15.41
CA ASN A 68 -7.96 -15.40 13.96
C ASN A 68 -7.02 -16.52 13.44
N GLY A 69 -6.48 -17.34 14.34
CA GLY A 69 -5.58 -18.43 14.01
C GLY A 69 -4.28 -17.95 13.34
N MET A 70 -3.86 -18.60 12.26
CA MET A 70 -2.60 -18.28 11.56
C MET A 70 -2.52 -16.83 11.04
N VAL A 71 -3.68 -16.21 10.77
CA VAL A 71 -3.73 -14.83 10.27
C VAL A 71 -3.17 -13.85 11.31
N ASP A 72 -3.27 -14.15 12.61
CA ASP A 72 -2.73 -13.30 13.66
C ASP A 72 -1.22 -13.13 13.58
N TYR A 73 -0.47 -14.18 13.21
CA TYR A 73 0.98 -14.07 12.98
C TYR A 73 1.29 -13.18 11.78
N TRP A 74 0.50 -13.29 10.72
CA TRP A 74 0.63 -12.46 9.53
C TRP A 74 0.37 -10.97 9.83
N LEU A 75 -0.65 -10.68 10.63
CA LEU A 75 -1.08 -9.33 10.96
C LEU A 75 -0.30 -8.69 12.13
N HIS A 76 0.68 -9.37 12.72
CA HIS A 76 1.42 -8.88 13.88
C HIS A 76 2.02 -7.48 13.62
N THR A 77 2.61 -7.26 12.46
CA THR A 77 3.19 -5.97 12.10
C THR A 77 2.17 -4.83 12.00
N LEU A 78 0.90 -5.14 11.73
CA LEU A 78 -0.17 -4.14 11.79
C LEU A 78 -0.55 -3.79 13.23
N ARG A 79 -0.52 -4.75 14.14
CA ARG A 79 -0.72 -4.48 15.57
C ARG A 79 0.39 -3.59 16.12
N GLU A 80 1.64 -3.85 15.73
CA GLU A 80 2.76 -2.97 16.08
C GLU A 80 2.55 -1.56 15.53
N LEU A 81 2.13 -1.43 14.28
CA LEU A 81 1.83 -0.14 13.66
C LEU A 81 0.67 0.59 14.37
N TYR A 82 -0.40 -0.14 14.75
CA TYR A 82 -1.50 0.42 15.53
C TYR A 82 -1.03 0.95 16.89
N ASN A 83 -0.21 0.16 17.59
CA ASN A 83 0.34 0.58 18.89
C ASN A 83 1.21 1.83 18.77
N LEU A 84 1.99 1.95 17.69
CA LEU A 84 2.81 3.13 17.40
C LEU A 84 1.96 4.39 17.22
N HIS A 85 0.76 4.25 16.65
CA HIS A 85 -0.17 5.35 16.39
C HIS A 85 -1.37 5.38 17.35
N TYR A 86 -1.28 4.66 18.48
CA TYR A 86 -2.39 4.48 19.40
C TYR A 86 -2.98 5.80 19.88
N ASP A 87 -2.16 6.77 20.27
CA ASP A 87 -2.61 8.06 20.76
C ASP A 87 -3.35 8.91 19.71
N GLU A 88 -3.01 8.73 18.43
CA GLU A 88 -3.71 9.36 17.31
C GLU A 88 -5.08 8.71 17.04
N LEU A 89 -5.21 7.42 17.33
CA LEU A 89 -6.34 6.60 16.87
C LEU A 89 -7.37 6.31 17.96
N LYS A 90 -6.97 6.19 19.23
CA LYS A 90 -7.78 5.64 20.32
C LYS A 90 -9.14 6.33 20.55
N ASP A 91 -9.22 7.63 20.27
CA ASP A 91 -10.42 8.44 20.50
C ASP A 91 -11.36 8.50 19.29
N LEU A 92 -10.97 7.89 18.15
CA LEU A 92 -11.79 7.82 16.94
C LEU A 92 -12.80 6.66 17.03
N PRO A 93 -13.96 6.77 16.37
CA PRO A 93 -14.84 5.62 16.12
C PRO A 93 -14.09 4.48 15.42
N LEU A 94 -14.45 3.22 15.69
CA LEU A 94 -13.72 2.06 15.16
C LEU A 94 -13.58 2.08 13.63
N ASP A 95 -14.61 2.47 12.90
CA ASP A 95 -14.57 2.53 11.43
C ASP A 95 -13.57 3.58 10.93
N GLU A 96 -13.47 4.71 11.61
CA GLU A 96 -12.48 5.75 11.32
C GLU A 96 -11.05 5.29 11.69
N GLN A 97 -10.89 4.58 12.82
CA GLN A 97 -9.61 3.95 13.16
C GLN A 97 -9.15 3.00 12.05
N VAL A 98 -10.06 2.14 11.56
CA VAL A 98 -9.75 1.18 10.48
C VAL A 98 -9.34 1.91 9.21
N ASP A 99 -10.08 2.94 8.81
CA ASP A 99 -9.78 3.70 7.61
C ASP A 99 -8.43 4.42 7.72
N ARG A 100 -8.18 5.08 8.84
CA ARG A 100 -6.90 5.74 9.09
C ARG A 100 -5.74 4.74 9.13
N MET A 101 -5.94 3.59 9.74
CA MET A 101 -4.95 2.51 9.74
C MET A 101 -4.69 1.93 8.33
N CYS A 102 -5.67 1.91 7.43
CA CYS A 102 -5.43 1.53 6.03
C CYS A 102 -4.44 2.49 5.36
N GLU A 103 -4.55 3.80 5.60
CA GLU A 103 -3.63 4.82 5.08
C GLU A 103 -2.22 4.67 5.69
N LEU A 104 -2.14 4.56 7.02
CA LEU A 104 -0.88 4.37 7.74
C LEU A 104 -0.17 3.08 7.30
N ASN A 105 -0.93 2.00 7.08
CA ASN A 105 -0.39 0.76 6.57
C ASN A 105 0.23 0.94 5.19
N VAL A 106 -0.49 1.50 4.23
CA VAL A 106 0.05 1.74 2.88
C VAL A 106 1.33 2.56 2.95
N ARG A 107 1.35 3.64 3.72
CA ARG A 107 2.54 4.47 3.93
C ARG A 107 3.71 3.66 4.50
N SER A 108 3.46 2.85 5.53
CA SER A 108 4.47 1.98 6.14
C SER A 108 5.03 0.96 5.12
N GLN A 109 4.17 0.35 4.30
CA GLN A 109 4.62 -0.62 3.31
C GLN A 109 5.43 0.02 2.16
N VAL A 110 5.08 1.24 1.73
CA VAL A 110 5.90 2.01 0.76
C VAL A 110 7.30 2.25 1.33
N GLN A 111 7.40 2.68 2.59
CA GLN A 111 8.69 2.89 3.26
C GLN A 111 9.49 1.58 3.40
N LYS A 112 8.84 0.48 3.80
CA LYS A 112 9.48 -0.85 3.89
C LYS A 112 10.01 -1.30 2.53
N LEU A 113 9.21 -1.17 1.48
CA LEU A 113 9.61 -1.54 0.12
C LEU A 113 10.81 -0.71 -0.35
N ALA A 114 10.77 0.60 -0.17
CA ALA A 114 11.85 1.50 -0.54
C ALA A 114 13.19 1.16 0.15
N ARG A 115 13.14 0.62 1.37
CA ARG A 115 14.33 0.18 2.13
C ARG A 115 14.86 -1.19 1.73
N THR A 116 14.17 -1.94 0.88
CA THR A 116 14.67 -3.24 0.41
C THR A 116 15.94 -3.08 -0.42
N LYS A 117 16.85 -4.05 -0.32
CA LYS A 117 18.06 -4.06 -1.17
C LYS A 117 17.71 -4.17 -2.66
N ILE A 118 16.52 -4.67 -2.99
CA ILE A 118 16.04 -4.76 -4.37
C ILE A 118 15.91 -3.36 -4.97
N LEU A 119 15.19 -2.47 -4.30
CA LEU A 119 14.97 -1.10 -4.78
C LEU A 119 16.22 -0.24 -4.66
N GLN A 120 16.93 -0.34 -3.53
CA GLN A 120 18.16 0.42 -3.32
C GLN A 120 19.17 0.17 -4.45
N ARG A 121 19.42 -1.11 -4.81
CA ARG A 121 20.31 -1.47 -5.92
C ARG A 121 19.78 -1.02 -7.29
N ALA A 122 18.45 -1.00 -7.47
CA ALA A 122 17.85 -0.48 -8.71
C ALA A 122 18.15 1.02 -8.86
N TRP A 123 18.00 1.79 -7.81
CA TRP A 123 18.31 3.22 -7.81
C TRP A 123 19.81 3.51 -7.91
N GLU A 124 20.67 2.73 -7.22
CA GLU A 124 22.13 2.82 -7.31
C GLU A 124 22.66 2.64 -8.74
N ARG A 125 22.02 1.75 -9.54
CA ARG A 125 22.35 1.55 -10.97
C ARG A 125 21.67 2.54 -11.92
N GLY A 126 20.98 3.57 -11.38
CA GLY A 126 20.32 4.60 -12.17
C GLY A 126 19.01 4.17 -12.82
N GLN A 127 18.39 3.06 -12.38
CA GLN A 127 17.10 2.62 -12.91
C GLN A 127 16.00 3.61 -12.52
N LYS A 128 15.22 4.07 -13.50
CA LYS A 128 14.02 4.86 -13.26
C LYS A 128 12.97 3.95 -12.61
N LEU A 129 12.68 4.20 -11.34
CA LEU A 129 11.74 3.41 -10.57
C LEU A 129 11.08 4.30 -9.50
N GLU A 130 9.77 4.39 -9.54
CA GLU A 130 8.96 5.15 -8.59
C GLU A 130 8.07 4.20 -7.78
N VAL A 131 7.84 4.52 -6.50
CA VAL A 131 6.96 3.75 -5.61
C VAL A 131 5.81 4.62 -5.16
N HIS A 132 4.59 4.11 -5.31
CA HIS A 132 3.36 4.82 -4.99
C HIS A 132 2.56 4.08 -3.93
N GLY A 133 1.85 4.83 -3.09
CA GLY A 133 0.92 4.29 -2.10
C GLY A 133 -0.49 4.83 -2.36
N TRP A 134 -1.45 3.93 -2.62
CA TRP A 134 -2.83 4.28 -2.89
C TRP A 134 -3.79 3.55 -1.96
N VAL A 135 -4.87 4.21 -1.58
CA VAL A 135 -6.00 3.57 -0.89
C VAL A 135 -7.27 3.83 -1.69
N TYR A 136 -8.08 2.80 -1.93
CA TYR A 136 -9.34 2.97 -2.63
C TYR A 136 -10.54 2.66 -1.72
N GLY A 137 -11.67 3.35 -1.97
CA GLY A 137 -12.96 3.07 -1.35
C GLY A 137 -13.85 2.28 -2.29
N LEU A 138 -14.58 1.28 -1.74
CA LEU A 138 -15.58 0.52 -2.50
C LEU A 138 -16.89 1.29 -2.69
N PHE A 139 -17.12 2.32 -1.87
CA PHE A 139 -18.31 3.16 -1.94
C PHE A 139 -17.88 4.61 -2.16
N CYS A 140 -18.33 5.21 -3.26
CA CYS A 140 -18.29 6.65 -3.46
C CYS A 140 -19.31 7.31 -2.50
N THR A 141 -18.99 7.38 -1.21
CA THR A 141 -19.58 8.40 -0.37
C THR A 141 -18.75 9.66 -0.57
N GLU A 142 -19.44 10.77 -0.88
CA GLU A 142 -18.86 12.09 -1.10
C GLU A 142 -17.87 12.46 0.03
N ARG A 143 -16.60 12.05 -0.09
CA ARG A 143 -15.54 12.68 0.71
C ARG A 143 -15.16 13.97 -0.01
N LYS A 144 -15.47 15.08 0.64
CA LYS A 144 -15.00 16.40 0.27
C LYS A 144 -13.48 16.38 0.36
N ASP A 145 -12.84 16.77 -0.74
CA ASP A 145 -11.42 16.96 -1.00
C ASP A 145 -10.67 15.76 -1.62
N PRO A 146 -10.77 15.59 -2.95
CA PRO A 146 -9.80 14.81 -3.69
C PRO A 146 -8.52 15.65 -3.86
N VAL A 147 -7.41 15.21 -3.29
CA VAL A 147 -6.09 15.69 -3.73
C VAL A 147 -5.93 15.21 -5.17
N ALA A 148 -6.00 16.14 -6.11
CA ALA A 148 -5.88 15.83 -7.53
C ALA A 148 -4.51 15.20 -7.86
N PRO A 149 -4.47 14.07 -8.60
CA PRO A 149 -3.21 13.48 -9.03
C PRO A 149 -2.52 14.38 -10.07
N PRO A 150 -1.21 14.48 -10.04
CA PRO A 150 -0.48 15.03 -11.17
C PRO A 150 -0.48 14.01 -12.32
N HIS A 151 -0.92 14.44 -13.50
CA HIS A 151 -0.99 13.72 -14.77
C HIS A 151 -2.09 12.64 -14.90
N ASP A 152 -3.17 13.05 -15.53
CA ASP A 152 -4.18 12.36 -16.37
C ASP A 152 -4.60 10.89 -16.10
N THR A 153 -4.65 10.48 -14.84
CA THR A 153 -5.36 9.29 -14.38
C THR A 153 -6.79 9.63 -13.90
N SER A 154 -7.31 10.78 -14.27
CA SER A 154 -8.55 11.38 -13.75
C SER A 154 -9.80 10.48 -13.87
N ALA A 155 -9.88 9.66 -14.91
CA ALA A 155 -11.04 8.79 -15.12
C ALA A 155 -11.05 7.54 -14.23
N ALA A 156 -9.90 6.93 -13.92
CA ALA A 156 -9.79 5.78 -13.04
C ALA A 156 -9.98 6.18 -11.58
N VAL A 157 -9.40 7.32 -11.19
CA VAL A 157 -9.54 7.93 -9.86
C VAL A 157 -11.00 8.29 -9.55
N ALA A 158 -11.72 8.88 -10.52
CA ALA A 158 -13.11 9.25 -10.35
C ALA A 158 -14.06 8.04 -10.18
N ARG A 159 -13.75 6.89 -10.81
CA ARG A 159 -14.61 5.68 -10.73
C ARG A 159 -14.44 4.87 -9.45
N CYS A 160 -13.26 4.91 -8.81
CA CYS A 160 -12.96 4.05 -7.67
C CYS A 160 -12.74 4.79 -6.35
N GLY A 161 -12.93 6.12 -6.29
CA GLY A 161 -12.67 6.90 -5.07
C GLY A 161 -11.22 6.72 -4.56
N LEU A 162 -10.25 6.72 -5.48
CA LEU A 162 -8.86 6.48 -5.16
C LEU A 162 -8.28 7.68 -4.41
N VAL A 163 -7.75 7.46 -3.23
CA VAL A 163 -7.00 8.44 -2.45
C VAL A 163 -5.52 8.11 -2.53
N ARG A 164 -4.72 9.02 -3.06
CA ARG A 164 -3.27 8.90 -3.10
C ARG A 164 -2.73 9.31 -1.74
N THR A 165 -2.08 8.40 -1.03
CA THR A 165 -1.57 8.67 0.32
C THR A 165 -0.09 9.01 0.35
N HIS A 166 0.69 8.55 -0.63
CA HIS A 166 2.13 8.79 -0.65
C HIS A 166 2.76 8.46 -2.00
N ASP A 167 3.63 9.36 -2.48
CA ASP A 167 4.55 9.11 -3.59
C ASP A 167 5.98 9.16 -3.09
N PHE A 168 6.79 8.20 -3.49
CA PHE A 168 8.19 8.13 -3.15
C PHE A 168 9.04 8.19 -4.41
N LYS A 169 9.88 9.22 -4.52
CA LYS A 169 10.84 9.37 -5.61
C LYS A 169 12.22 8.95 -5.13
N ALA A 170 13.03 8.40 -6.02
CA ALA A 170 14.34 7.84 -5.72
C ALA A 170 15.31 8.79 -4.97
N TRP A 171 15.10 10.10 -5.05
CA TRP A 171 15.95 11.10 -4.42
C TRP A 171 15.47 11.60 -3.05
N GLU A 172 14.26 11.25 -2.64
CA GLU A 172 13.80 11.60 -1.30
C GLU A 172 14.52 10.71 -0.30
N ARG A 173 15.49 11.27 0.41
CA ARG A 173 16.14 10.57 1.53
C ARG A 173 15.08 10.29 2.58
N LEU A 174 14.93 9.03 2.94
CA LEU A 174 14.15 8.65 4.10
C LEU A 174 14.75 9.34 5.30
N PRO A 175 13.98 10.06 6.13
CA PRO A 175 14.50 10.54 7.39
C PRO A 175 15.05 9.34 8.17
N ASP A 176 16.24 9.49 8.72
CA ASP A 176 16.82 8.51 9.62
C ASP A 176 15.86 8.29 10.79
N LEU A 177 15.54 7.01 11.05
CA LEU A 177 14.79 6.60 12.23
C LEU A 177 15.72 6.55 13.43
#